data_feaac30a49cd6fcb6cc667c7236ebe23
#
_entry.id   feaac30a49cd6fcb6cc667c7236ebe23
#
_cell.length_a   1.000
_cell.length_b   1.000
_cell.length_c   1.000
_cell.angle_alpha   90.00
_cell.angle_beta   90.00
_cell.angle_gamma   90.00
#
_symmetry.space_group_name_H-M   'P 1'
#
loop_
_entity.id
_entity.type
_entity.pdbx_description
1 polymer ?
#
loop_
_entity_poly.entity_id
_entity_poly.type
_entity_poly.pdbx_seq_one_letter_code
_entity_poly.pdbx_strand_id
1 'polypeptide(L)'
;MSNSLVWELVKRNSSYLVKRDGALFATEPGNLTCLNRKRFSGLANKRAVNIKYAKGGKKIEVHLKRRPARRHPAKAWRVSKIKTNKHSVAAVRNILKHGGYRRDLIGPAVKRASILLRAMGRAHGRKMAAKKTEKK
;
A
#
# COMPACT_ATOMS: atom_id res chain seq x y z
N MET A 1 -2.89 24.75 -1.79
CA MET A 1 -4.19 24.11 -1.47
C MET A 1 -4.08 23.30 -0.17
N SER A 2 -5.09 23.36 0.69
CA SER A 2 -5.19 22.55 1.90
C SER A 2 -5.57 21.10 1.57
N ASN A 3 -5.17 20.14 2.42
CA ASN A 3 -5.58 18.74 2.24
C ASN A 3 -7.11 18.56 2.37
N SER A 4 -7.76 19.44 3.14
CA SER A 4 -9.21 19.41 3.34
C SER A 4 -9.95 19.78 2.06
N LEU A 5 -9.52 20.85 1.40
CA LEU A 5 -10.12 21.27 0.12
C LEU A 5 -9.98 20.19 -0.95
N VAL A 6 -8.75 19.61 -1.08
CA VAL A 6 -8.55 18.50 -2.04
C VAL A 6 -9.44 17.31 -1.71
N TRP A 7 -9.62 16.99 -0.42
CA TRP A 7 -10.49 15.90 0.00
C TRP A 7 -11.96 16.16 -0.39
N GLU A 8 -12.49 17.37 -0.16
CA GLU A 8 -13.85 17.72 -0.55
C GLU A 8 -14.09 17.55 -2.07
N LEU A 9 -13.10 17.90 -2.89
CA LEU A 9 -13.17 17.76 -4.34
C LEU A 9 -13.14 16.28 -4.79
N VAL A 10 -12.31 15.42 -4.17
CA VAL A 10 -12.10 14.05 -4.66
C VAL A 10 -12.98 13.00 -3.97
N LYS A 11 -13.56 13.28 -2.81
CA LYS A 11 -14.27 12.28 -1.99
C LYS A 11 -15.43 11.59 -2.71
N ARG A 12 -16.06 12.25 -3.68
CA ARG A 12 -17.19 11.73 -4.48
C ARG A 12 -16.90 11.70 -5.98
N ASN A 13 -15.88 12.43 -6.44
CA ASN A 13 -15.56 12.63 -7.86
C ASN A 13 -14.18 12.08 -8.19
N SER A 14 -13.99 10.77 -8.07
CA SER A 14 -12.73 10.12 -8.40
C SER A 14 -12.99 8.81 -9.13
N SER A 15 -12.23 8.55 -10.21
CA SER A 15 -12.28 7.29 -10.96
C SER A 15 -11.88 6.06 -10.14
N TYR A 16 -11.25 6.26 -8.98
CA TYR A 16 -10.84 5.17 -8.08
C TYR A 16 -11.94 4.72 -7.12
N LEU A 17 -13.12 5.34 -7.17
CA LEU A 17 -14.23 4.97 -6.29
C LEU A 17 -14.96 3.73 -6.82
N VAL A 18 -15.20 2.79 -5.92
CA VAL A 18 -15.95 1.56 -6.19
C VAL A 18 -17.03 1.41 -5.14
N LYS A 19 -18.29 1.36 -5.58
CA LYS A 19 -19.45 1.11 -4.71
C LYS A 19 -19.77 -0.38 -4.71
N ARG A 20 -19.82 -1.00 -3.53
CA ARG A 20 -20.21 -2.42 -3.34
C ARG A 20 -21.03 -2.53 -2.05
N ASP A 21 -22.14 -3.24 -2.09
CA ASP A 21 -23.00 -3.53 -0.94
C ASP A 21 -23.29 -2.28 -0.07
N GLY A 22 -23.65 -1.16 -0.70
CA GLY A 22 -23.89 0.10 -0.02
C GLY A 22 -22.66 0.85 0.49
N ALA A 23 -21.49 0.21 0.54
CA ALA A 23 -20.25 0.83 0.99
C ALA A 23 -19.44 1.42 -0.18
N LEU A 24 -18.76 2.55 0.08
CA LEU A 24 -17.90 3.23 -0.88
C LEU A 24 -16.42 2.94 -0.56
N PHE A 25 -15.75 2.29 -1.48
CA PHE A 25 -14.33 1.96 -1.40
C PHE A 25 -13.53 2.87 -2.33
N ALA A 26 -12.23 3.03 -2.05
CA ALA A 26 -11.29 3.79 -2.88
C ALA A 26 -10.04 2.94 -3.18
N THR A 27 -9.81 2.68 -4.47
CA THR A 27 -8.66 1.89 -4.95
C THR A 27 -7.44 2.74 -5.30
N GLU A 28 -7.43 4.00 -4.86
CA GLU A 28 -6.40 4.99 -5.14
C GLU A 28 -5.00 4.57 -4.66
N PRO A 29 -3.94 4.96 -5.36
CA PRO A 29 -2.58 4.71 -4.91
C PRO A 29 -2.28 5.47 -3.60
N GLY A 30 -1.77 4.73 -2.61
CA GLY A 30 -1.49 5.28 -1.28
C GLY A 30 -2.64 5.14 -0.28
N ASN A 31 -3.68 4.38 -0.62
CA ASN A 31 -4.71 3.97 0.32
C ASN A 31 -4.46 2.52 0.77
N LEU A 32 -4.06 2.33 2.03
CA LEU A 32 -3.73 1.01 2.58
C LEU A 32 -4.95 0.15 2.91
N THR A 33 -6.08 0.79 3.20
CA THR A 33 -7.31 0.12 3.70
C THR A 33 -8.39 0.01 2.65
N CYS A 34 -8.20 0.66 1.49
CA CYS A 34 -9.21 0.81 0.43
C CYS A 34 -10.51 1.51 0.90
N LEU A 35 -10.55 2.08 2.11
CA LEU A 35 -11.71 2.81 2.60
C LEU A 35 -11.69 4.25 2.10
N ASN A 36 -12.85 4.75 1.66
CA ASN A 36 -13.02 6.15 1.24
C ASN A 36 -13.11 7.09 2.45
N ARG A 37 -11.96 7.41 3.04
CA ARG A 37 -11.83 8.34 4.19
C ARG A 37 -10.64 9.26 3.99
N LYS A 38 -10.77 10.53 4.37
CA LYS A 38 -9.71 11.56 4.30
C LYS A 38 -8.36 11.09 4.85
N ARG A 39 -8.38 10.40 6.01
CA ARG A 39 -7.17 9.88 6.66
C ARG A 39 -6.36 8.95 5.76
N PHE A 40 -7.04 8.09 5.01
CA PHE A 40 -6.41 7.05 4.18
C PHE A 40 -6.18 7.50 2.73
N SER A 41 -6.76 8.63 2.31
CA SER A 41 -6.63 9.09 0.93
C SER A 41 -5.17 9.39 0.56
N GLY A 42 -4.70 8.71 -0.48
CA GLY A 42 -3.39 8.95 -1.09
C GLY A 42 -3.36 10.17 -2.00
N LEU A 43 -4.52 10.60 -2.51
CA LEU A 43 -4.65 11.78 -3.36
C LEU A 43 -4.69 13.07 -2.53
N ALA A 44 -5.55 13.11 -1.53
CA ALA A 44 -5.76 14.30 -0.70
C ALA A 44 -4.57 14.63 0.21
N ASN A 45 -3.88 13.59 0.70
CA ASN A 45 -2.79 13.79 1.65
C ASN A 45 -1.44 14.03 0.96
N LYS A 46 -0.67 15.02 1.47
CA LYS A 46 0.70 15.31 1.03
C LYS A 46 1.67 14.18 1.33
N ARG A 47 1.41 13.37 2.38
CA ARG A 47 2.16 12.17 2.75
C ARG A 47 1.22 10.97 2.71
N ALA A 48 1.57 9.93 1.98
CA ALA A 48 0.81 8.68 1.86
C ALA A 48 1.75 7.48 1.77
N VAL A 49 1.28 6.34 2.24
CA VAL A 49 2.02 5.07 2.22
C VAL A 49 1.29 4.10 1.32
N ASN A 50 2.02 3.42 0.44
CA ASN A 50 1.49 2.32 -0.34
C ASN A 50 2.40 1.10 -0.20
N ILE A 51 1.83 -0.09 -0.13
CA ILE A 51 2.56 -1.34 0.00
C ILE A 51 2.08 -2.27 -1.10
N LYS A 52 3.02 -2.70 -1.93
CA LYS A 52 2.77 -3.57 -3.09
C LYS A 52 3.78 -4.72 -3.14
N TYR A 53 3.49 -5.71 -3.96
CA TYR A 53 4.48 -6.69 -4.38
C TYR A 53 5.45 -6.09 -5.38
N ALA A 54 6.72 -6.44 -5.28
CA ALA A 54 7.66 -6.23 -6.37
C ALA A 54 7.39 -7.20 -7.52
N LYS A 55 7.63 -6.74 -8.74
CA LYS A 55 7.64 -7.62 -9.91
C LYS A 55 8.62 -8.79 -9.64
N GLY A 56 8.14 -10.04 -9.76
CA GLY A 56 8.93 -11.24 -9.41
C GLY A 56 8.58 -11.89 -8.06
N GLY A 57 7.69 -11.32 -7.25
CA GLY A 57 7.05 -11.98 -6.10
C GLY A 57 7.95 -12.28 -4.87
N LYS A 58 9.23 -11.92 -4.90
CA LYS A 58 10.20 -12.21 -3.81
C LYS A 58 10.47 -11.05 -2.85
N LYS A 59 9.85 -9.88 -3.10
CA LYS A 59 10.07 -8.66 -2.31
C LYS A 59 8.75 -7.90 -2.13
N ILE A 60 8.66 -7.16 -1.03
CA ILE A 60 7.62 -6.17 -0.79
C ILE A 60 8.21 -4.79 -1.04
N GLU A 61 7.48 -3.96 -1.76
CA GLU A 61 7.81 -2.56 -1.99
C GLU A 61 6.99 -1.66 -1.08
N VAL A 62 7.67 -0.83 -0.31
CA VAL A 62 7.06 0.23 0.49
C VAL A 62 7.29 1.54 -0.22
N HIS A 63 6.21 2.14 -0.67
CA HIS A 63 6.19 3.42 -1.38
C HIS A 63 5.79 4.53 -0.41
N LEU A 64 6.67 5.51 -0.21
CA LEU A 64 6.44 6.69 0.62
C LEU A 64 6.31 7.94 -0.27
N LYS A 65 5.17 8.64 -0.19
CA LYS A 65 4.92 9.84 -0.98
C LYS A 65 5.72 11.02 -0.44
N ARG A 66 6.54 11.68 -1.27
CA ARG A 66 7.37 12.83 -0.90
C ARG A 66 6.59 14.14 -0.97
N ARG A 67 6.90 15.11 -0.10
CA ARG A 67 6.30 16.45 -0.10
C ARG A 67 6.59 17.28 -1.37
N PRO A 68 7.84 17.33 -1.90
CA PRO A 68 8.20 18.26 -2.98
C PRO A 68 7.76 17.82 -4.38
N ALA A 69 7.06 16.68 -4.50
CA ALA A 69 6.75 16.06 -5.79
C ALA A 69 5.59 16.69 -6.59
N ARG A 70 5.16 17.92 -6.23
CA ARG A 70 4.09 18.62 -6.97
C ARG A 70 4.44 18.90 -8.43
N ARG A 71 5.73 19.20 -8.70
CA ARG A 71 6.22 19.52 -10.05
C ARG A 71 6.63 18.28 -10.86
N HIS A 72 6.92 17.15 -10.17
CA HIS A 72 7.40 15.92 -10.82
C HIS A 72 6.63 14.69 -10.27
N PRO A 73 5.44 14.41 -10.80
CA PRO A 73 4.61 13.27 -10.32
C PRO A 73 5.32 11.92 -10.41
N ALA A 74 6.16 11.71 -11.43
CA ALA A 74 6.94 10.49 -11.60
C ALA A 74 7.93 10.24 -10.44
N LYS A 75 8.49 11.30 -9.84
CA LYS A 75 9.41 11.25 -8.69
C LYS A 75 8.70 11.38 -7.35
N ALA A 76 7.36 11.33 -7.33
CA ALA A 76 6.54 11.55 -6.14
C ALA A 76 6.72 10.47 -5.08
N TRP A 77 7.16 9.28 -5.43
CA TRP A 77 7.25 8.14 -4.56
C TRP A 77 8.70 7.71 -4.32
N ARG A 78 9.08 7.61 -3.04
CA ARG A 78 10.30 6.91 -2.64
C ARG A 78 9.96 5.44 -2.44
N VAL A 79 10.65 4.56 -3.13
CA VAL A 79 10.43 3.10 -3.06
C VAL A 79 11.54 2.46 -2.24
N SER A 80 11.16 1.71 -1.22
CA SER A 80 12.05 0.85 -0.43
C SER A 80 11.66 -0.61 -0.65
N LYS A 81 12.61 -1.44 -1.09
CA LYS A 81 12.40 -2.86 -1.36
C LYS A 81 12.84 -3.70 -0.17
N ILE A 82 11.96 -4.53 0.36
CA ILE A 82 12.20 -5.40 1.51
C ILE A 82 12.12 -6.86 1.04
N LYS A 83 13.13 -7.68 1.36
CA LYS A 83 13.07 -9.14 1.13
C LYS A 83 11.96 -9.75 1.98
N THR A 84 11.29 -10.78 1.46
CA THR A 84 10.21 -11.48 2.16
C THR A 84 10.77 -12.50 3.15
N ASN A 85 10.98 -12.06 4.38
CA ASN A 85 11.44 -12.89 5.50
C ASN A 85 10.44 -12.77 6.66
N LYS A 86 10.60 -13.58 7.72
CA LYS A 86 9.81 -13.48 8.95
C LYS A 86 9.87 -12.07 9.60
N HIS A 87 10.95 -11.32 9.37
CA HIS A 87 11.13 -9.97 9.88
C HIS A 87 10.60 -8.84 8.97
N SER A 88 10.02 -9.16 7.82
CA SER A 88 9.58 -8.16 6.83
C SER A 88 8.52 -7.20 7.39
N VAL A 89 7.62 -7.69 8.23
CA VAL A 89 6.57 -6.88 8.89
C VAL A 89 7.19 -5.89 9.88
N ALA A 90 8.18 -6.34 10.66
CA ALA A 90 8.93 -5.48 11.57
C ALA A 90 9.71 -4.40 10.80
N ALA A 91 10.31 -4.74 9.67
CA ALA A 91 11.00 -3.78 8.80
C ALA A 91 10.05 -2.70 8.28
N VAL A 92 8.83 -3.05 7.84
CA VAL A 92 7.80 -2.07 7.45
C VAL A 92 7.45 -1.14 8.61
N ARG A 93 7.24 -1.69 9.81
CA ARG A 93 6.97 -0.90 11.04
C ARG A 93 8.11 0.08 11.31
N ASN A 94 9.36 -0.38 11.26
CA ASN A 94 10.54 0.42 11.57
C ASN A 94 10.75 1.57 10.57
N ILE A 95 10.55 1.34 9.27
CA ILE A 95 10.61 2.40 8.24
C ILE A 95 9.65 3.55 8.57
N LEU A 96 8.43 3.24 9.04
CA LEU A 96 7.44 4.25 9.37
C LEU A 96 7.69 4.89 10.74
N LYS A 97 8.17 4.12 11.73
CA LYS A 97 8.44 4.60 13.09
C LYS A 97 9.66 5.52 13.13
N HIS A 98 10.80 5.06 12.63
CA HIS A 98 12.07 5.81 12.69
C HIS A 98 12.09 7.01 11.75
N GLY A 99 11.42 6.92 10.60
CA GLY A 99 11.28 8.06 9.68
C GLY A 99 10.31 9.15 10.15
N GLY A 100 9.62 8.99 11.29
CA GLY A 100 8.58 9.92 11.75
C GLY A 100 7.47 10.14 10.72
N TYR A 101 7.27 9.16 9.83
CA TYR A 101 6.40 9.29 8.68
C TYR A 101 5.01 8.70 8.96
N ARG A 102 4.01 9.58 9.19
CA ARG A 102 2.62 9.17 9.38
C ARG A 102 2.44 8.01 10.37
N ARG A 103 2.77 8.22 11.64
CA ARG A 103 2.63 7.23 12.72
C ARG A 103 1.21 6.62 12.81
N ASP A 104 0.20 7.39 12.42
CA ASP A 104 -1.20 6.98 12.33
C ASP A 104 -1.45 5.82 11.35
N LEU A 105 -0.59 5.64 10.34
CA LEU A 105 -0.71 4.59 9.32
C LEU A 105 0.11 3.32 9.63
N ILE A 106 0.84 3.25 10.74
CA ILE A 106 1.66 2.08 11.10
C ILE A 106 0.79 0.81 11.22
N GLY A 107 -0.34 0.89 11.96
CA GLY A 107 -1.27 -0.24 12.10
C GLY A 107 -1.78 -0.78 10.76
N PRO A 108 -2.43 0.06 9.94
CA PRO A 108 -2.88 -0.33 8.59
C PRO A 108 -1.75 -0.86 7.70
N ALA A 109 -0.54 -0.27 7.76
CA ALA A 109 0.62 -0.71 6.98
C ALA A 109 1.07 -2.12 7.38
N VAL A 110 1.19 -2.39 8.69
CA VAL A 110 1.53 -3.71 9.23
C VAL A 110 0.49 -4.76 8.80
N LYS A 111 -0.81 -4.45 8.94
CA LYS A 111 -1.90 -5.34 8.50
C LYS A 111 -1.80 -5.62 7.00
N ARG A 112 -1.60 -4.61 6.16
CA ARG A 112 -1.45 -4.77 4.71
C ARG A 112 -0.25 -5.64 4.36
N ALA A 113 0.91 -5.40 4.98
CA ALA A 113 2.13 -6.20 4.77
C ALA A 113 1.92 -7.67 5.16
N SER A 114 1.26 -7.95 6.29
CA SER A 114 0.95 -9.32 6.73
C SER A 114 0.03 -10.06 5.75
N ILE A 115 -1.01 -9.38 5.25
CA ILE A 115 -1.93 -9.95 4.24
C ILE A 115 -1.17 -10.30 2.96
N LEU A 116 -0.31 -9.39 2.49
CA LEU A 116 0.49 -9.62 1.30
C LEU A 116 1.46 -10.80 1.47
N LEU A 117 2.14 -10.91 2.61
CA LEU A 117 3.04 -12.04 2.91
C LEU A 117 2.30 -13.37 2.92
N ARG A 118 1.13 -13.44 3.56
CA ARG A 118 0.29 -14.64 3.57
C ARG A 118 -0.16 -15.05 2.16
N ALA A 119 -0.54 -14.08 1.33
CA ALA A 119 -0.93 -14.33 -0.06
C ALA A 119 0.24 -14.88 -0.89
N MET A 120 1.47 -14.38 -0.68
CA MET A 120 2.67 -14.91 -1.32
C MET A 120 2.99 -16.35 -0.89
N GLY A 121 2.89 -16.66 0.39
CA GLY A 121 3.09 -18.02 0.90
C GLY A 121 2.11 -19.01 0.27
N ARG A 122 0.84 -18.66 0.16
CA ARG A 122 -0.18 -19.49 -0.50
C ARG A 122 0.09 -19.69 -2.00
N ALA A 123 0.50 -18.64 -2.71
CA ALA A 123 0.83 -18.72 -4.13
C ALA A 123 2.06 -19.60 -4.38
N HIS A 124 3.07 -19.54 -3.49
CA HIS A 124 4.25 -20.41 -3.57
C HIS A 124 3.90 -21.87 -3.31
N GLY A 125 3.11 -22.16 -2.28
CA GLY A 125 2.63 -23.50 -1.97
C GLY A 125 1.85 -24.15 -3.13
N ARG A 126 0.94 -23.39 -3.77
CA ARG A 126 0.20 -23.87 -4.96
C ARG A 126 1.12 -24.23 -6.13
N LYS A 127 2.14 -23.39 -6.41
CA LYS A 127 3.12 -23.69 -7.48
C LYS A 127 3.94 -24.93 -7.20
N MET A 128 4.33 -25.17 -5.94
CA MET A 128 5.07 -26.36 -5.55
C MET A 128 4.22 -27.63 -5.63
N ALA A 129 2.93 -27.56 -5.25
CA ALA A 129 1.99 -28.66 -5.39
C ALA A 129 1.76 -29.02 -6.85
N ALA A 130 1.52 -28.04 -7.74
CA ALA A 130 1.35 -28.27 -9.17
C ALA A 130 2.58 -28.95 -9.80
N LYS A 131 3.80 -28.48 -9.49
CA LYS A 131 5.04 -29.13 -9.97
C LYS A 131 5.21 -30.57 -9.50
N LYS A 132 4.65 -30.93 -8.34
CA LYS A 132 4.72 -32.29 -7.81
C LYS A 132 3.77 -33.23 -8.53
N THR A 133 2.62 -32.74 -9.00
CA THR A 133 1.67 -33.51 -9.82
C THR A 133 2.16 -33.73 -11.26
N GLU A 134 2.87 -32.77 -11.85
CA GLU A 134 3.45 -32.90 -13.20
C GLU A 134 4.64 -33.88 -13.27
N LYS A 135 5.24 -34.24 -12.12
CA LYS A 135 6.39 -35.17 -12.05
C LYS A 135 5.98 -36.61 -11.70
N LYS A 136 4.69 -36.89 -11.55
CA LYS A 136 4.13 -38.23 -11.36
C LYS A 136 3.47 -38.72 -12.66
#